data_90b1e3de6499115352a9c33db2bf4b23
#
_entry.id   90b1e3de6499115352a9c33db2bf4b23
#
_cell.length_a   1.000
_cell.length_b   1.000
_cell.length_c   1.000
_cell.angle_alpha   90.00
_cell.angle_beta   90.00
_cell.angle_gamma   90.00
#
_symmetry.space_group_name_H-M   'P 1'
#
loop_
_entity.id
_entity.type
_entity.pdbx_description
1 polymer ?
#
loop_
_entity_poly.entity_id
_entity_poly.type
_entity_poly.pdbx_seq_one_letter_code
_entity_poly.pdbx_strand_id
1 'polypeptide(L)'
;DVMTLDRESLQELRNKKIGMVFQNFALMPHRSVVDNIAMPLEIRGISKNDRLDAANKILDIVELQGWGNKFAHELSGGMQQRVGLARALAADPEFLLMDEPFSALDPLIRRQLQSEFIKLSKQMKKTTVFITHDLDEAVRVGHRIAIMRDGKVIQIGTPEEIVANPVDKYVSDFTEDVPRYKVLSAGKVMRATKQKSIPKGYDPILDNAKIDSLIDICADSDIALPVTCNHTGKILGEIDRSIIMKAMNSRS
;
A
#
# COMPACT_ATOMS: atom_id res chain seq x y z
N ASP A 1 -12.42 -2.02 21.49
CA ASP A 1 -13.15 -0.93 20.84
C ASP A 1 -12.67 0.40 21.44
N VAL A 2 -12.15 1.30 20.60
CA VAL A 2 -11.60 2.60 21.04
C VAL A 2 -12.68 3.55 21.57
N MET A 3 -13.94 3.34 21.15
CA MET A 3 -15.08 4.16 21.59
C MET A 3 -15.53 3.87 23.02
N THR A 4 -15.07 2.75 23.60
CA THR A 4 -15.43 2.34 24.98
C THR A 4 -14.32 2.63 25.98
N LEU A 5 -13.17 3.17 25.53
CA LEU A 5 -12.05 3.51 26.39
C LEU A 5 -12.30 4.82 27.15
N ASP A 6 -11.87 4.86 28.39
CA ASP A 6 -11.77 6.10 29.13
C ASP A 6 -10.65 7.01 28.58
N ARG A 7 -10.59 8.25 29.08
CA ARG A 7 -9.65 9.25 28.59
C ARG A 7 -8.18 8.84 28.78
N GLU A 8 -7.85 8.20 29.90
CA GLU A 8 -6.48 7.82 30.23
C GLU A 8 -6.03 6.64 29.35
N SER A 9 -6.85 5.61 29.25
CA SER A 9 -6.61 4.46 28.36
C SER A 9 -6.50 4.87 26.89
N LEU A 10 -7.33 5.81 26.43
CA LEU A 10 -7.26 6.34 25.07
C LEU A 10 -5.96 7.13 24.84
N GLN A 11 -5.53 7.93 25.81
CA GLN A 11 -4.26 8.66 25.74
C GLN A 11 -3.06 7.71 25.72
N GLU A 12 -3.09 6.68 26.56
CA GLU A 12 -2.06 5.65 26.59
C GLU A 12 -1.98 4.90 25.25
N LEU A 13 -3.12 4.48 24.69
CA LEU A 13 -3.21 3.84 23.38
C LEU A 13 -2.59 4.71 22.29
N ARG A 14 -2.96 6.01 22.23
CA ARG A 14 -2.42 6.95 21.26
C ARG A 14 -0.92 7.14 21.41
N ASN A 15 -0.43 7.25 22.62
CA ASN A 15 0.99 7.48 22.89
C ASN A 15 1.85 6.25 22.61
N LYS A 16 1.36 5.04 22.92
CA LYS A 16 2.19 3.84 22.89
C LYS A 16 2.00 2.99 21.63
N LYS A 17 0.77 2.96 21.06
CA LYS A 17 0.42 1.99 20.02
C LYS A 17 0.11 2.59 18.67
N ILE A 18 -0.16 3.88 18.57
CA ILE A 18 -0.59 4.53 17.33
C ILE A 18 0.46 5.54 16.89
N GLY A 19 0.92 5.40 15.64
CA GLY A 19 1.64 6.43 14.90
C GLY A 19 0.68 7.09 13.89
N MET A 20 0.83 8.40 13.64
CA MET A 20 -0.02 9.10 12.68
C MET A 20 0.81 9.92 11.70
N VAL A 21 0.50 9.75 10.42
CA VAL A 21 1.03 10.55 9.30
C VAL A 21 -0.10 11.43 8.78
N PHE A 22 0.12 12.73 8.74
CA PHE A 22 -0.86 13.72 8.37
C PHE A 22 -0.70 14.17 6.92
N GLN A 23 -1.78 14.58 6.28
CA GLN A 23 -1.83 15.09 4.91
C GLN A 23 -0.86 16.27 4.68
N ASN A 24 -0.81 17.23 5.59
CA ASN A 24 0.04 18.43 5.53
C ASN A 24 1.31 18.27 6.36
N PHE A 25 1.88 17.06 6.45
CA PHE A 25 3.10 16.69 7.18
C PHE A 25 3.06 17.02 8.68
N ALA A 26 2.39 18.09 9.10
CA ALA A 26 2.26 18.59 10.48
C ALA A 26 3.62 18.68 11.22
N LEU A 27 4.67 19.09 10.50
CA LEU A 27 6.00 19.30 11.09
C LEU A 27 6.01 20.60 11.90
N MET A 28 6.70 20.58 13.03
CA MET A 28 6.90 21.78 13.86
C MET A 28 7.98 22.66 13.24
N PRO A 29 7.65 23.88 12.75
CA PRO A 29 8.57 24.69 11.96
C PRO A 29 9.76 25.23 12.77
N HIS A 30 9.60 25.34 14.11
CA HIS A 30 10.63 25.79 15.05
C HIS A 30 11.52 24.68 15.57
N ARG A 31 11.29 23.42 15.16
CA ARG A 31 12.10 22.24 15.50
C ARG A 31 12.89 21.77 14.30
N SER A 32 14.10 21.28 14.58
CA SER A 32 14.89 20.59 13.57
C SER A 32 14.22 19.29 13.11
N VAL A 33 14.71 18.70 12.03
CA VAL A 33 14.22 17.40 11.51
C VAL A 33 14.36 16.32 12.59
N VAL A 34 15.53 16.20 13.21
CA VAL A 34 15.75 15.19 14.26
C VAL A 34 14.86 15.42 15.48
N ASP A 35 14.61 16.69 15.88
CA ASP A 35 13.70 17.00 16.99
C ASP A 35 12.24 16.75 16.65
N ASN A 36 11.82 16.93 15.39
CA ASN A 36 10.50 16.53 14.91
C ASN A 36 10.29 15.02 15.02
N ILE A 37 11.28 14.23 14.59
CA ILE A 37 11.24 12.76 14.67
C ILE A 37 11.29 12.31 16.14
N ALA A 38 12.09 12.93 16.99
CA ALA A 38 12.21 12.58 18.40
C ALA A 38 10.99 12.96 19.26
N MET A 39 10.09 13.81 18.76
CA MET A 39 8.96 14.36 19.54
C MET A 39 8.07 13.29 20.21
N PRO A 40 7.65 12.19 19.56
CA PRO A 40 6.84 11.17 20.23
C PRO A 40 7.57 10.49 21.41
N LEU A 41 8.88 10.35 21.33
CA LEU A 41 9.71 9.81 22.41
C LEU A 41 9.90 10.81 23.55
N GLU A 42 9.95 12.11 23.23
CA GLU A 42 9.94 13.19 24.22
C GLU A 42 8.66 13.19 25.03
N ILE A 43 7.50 13.05 24.37
CA ILE A 43 6.18 12.94 25.04
C ILE A 43 6.14 11.72 25.98
N ARG A 44 6.83 10.65 25.64
CA ARG A 44 6.98 9.44 26.49
C ARG A 44 7.97 9.61 27.63
N GLY A 45 8.64 10.74 27.75
CA GLY A 45 9.62 11.02 28.80
C GLY A 45 10.98 10.35 28.59
N ILE A 46 11.30 9.89 27.35
CA ILE A 46 12.60 9.30 27.03
C ILE A 46 13.71 10.37 27.11
N SER A 47 14.87 10.00 27.64
CA SER A 47 16.00 10.91 27.79
C SER A 47 16.39 11.57 26.47
N LYS A 48 16.97 12.79 26.53
CA LYS A 48 17.36 13.53 25.31
C LYS A 48 18.32 12.74 24.43
N ASN A 49 19.31 12.08 25.04
CA ASN A 49 20.30 11.32 24.28
C ASN A 49 19.67 10.11 23.59
N ASP A 50 18.89 9.32 24.32
CA ASP A 50 18.26 8.11 23.78
C ASP A 50 17.27 8.42 22.66
N ARG A 51 16.45 9.50 22.80
CA ARG A 51 15.49 9.87 21.77
C ARG A 51 16.14 10.43 20.51
N LEU A 52 17.26 11.16 20.64
CA LEU A 52 18.01 11.66 19.48
C LEU A 52 18.74 10.51 18.77
N ASP A 53 19.30 9.56 19.50
CA ASP A 53 19.91 8.36 18.91
C ASP A 53 18.88 7.51 18.15
N ALA A 54 17.68 7.33 18.72
CA ALA A 54 16.58 6.65 18.06
C ALA A 54 16.13 7.41 16.80
N ALA A 55 15.98 8.73 16.87
CA ALA A 55 15.60 9.55 15.72
C ALA A 55 16.65 9.50 14.60
N ASN A 56 17.94 9.50 14.91
CA ASN A 56 19.00 9.36 13.91
C ASN A 56 18.98 8.01 13.20
N LYS A 57 18.69 6.91 13.91
CA LYS A 57 18.51 5.59 13.29
C LYS A 57 17.33 5.56 12.31
N ILE A 58 16.25 6.27 12.65
CA ILE A 58 15.08 6.36 11.75
C ILE A 58 15.38 7.23 10.52
N LEU A 59 16.20 8.29 10.66
CA LEU A 59 16.66 9.10 9.52
C LEU A 59 17.35 8.23 8.44
N ASP A 60 18.10 7.23 8.87
CA ASP A 60 18.74 6.29 7.92
C ASP A 60 17.70 5.45 7.17
N ILE A 61 16.67 5.00 7.87
CA ILE A 61 15.59 4.17 7.29
C ILE A 61 14.78 4.94 6.23
N VAL A 62 14.58 6.26 6.44
CA VAL A 62 13.84 7.10 5.50
C VAL A 62 14.74 7.84 4.50
N GLU A 63 16.00 7.48 4.41
CA GLU A 63 17.00 8.03 3.47
C GLU A 63 17.19 9.57 3.60
N LEU A 64 17.26 10.06 4.83
CA LEU A 64 17.48 11.49 5.14
C LEU A 64 18.76 11.71 5.96
N GLN A 65 19.82 10.90 5.73
CA GLN A 65 21.11 11.08 6.37
C GLN A 65 21.67 12.49 6.11
N GLY A 66 22.20 13.12 7.15
CA GLY A 66 22.75 14.48 7.07
C GLY A 66 21.73 15.61 7.16
N TRP A 67 20.43 15.33 7.13
CA TRP A 67 19.37 16.34 7.20
C TRP A 67 18.85 16.62 8.61
N GLY A 68 19.34 15.90 9.62
CA GLY A 68 18.84 15.98 11.00
C GLY A 68 18.80 17.39 11.60
N ASN A 69 19.78 18.24 11.30
CA ASN A 69 19.88 19.62 11.82
C ASN A 69 19.12 20.65 10.98
N LYS A 70 18.50 20.26 9.88
CA LYS A 70 17.71 21.13 9.01
C LYS A 70 16.32 21.37 9.59
N PHE A 71 15.64 22.42 9.09
CA PHE A 71 14.27 22.76 9.46
C PHE A 71 13.29 22.44 8.32
N ALA A 72 11.98 22.33 8.64
CA ALA A 72 10.96 21.96 7.68
C ALA A 72 10.97 22.82 6.41
N HIS A 73 11.20 24.14 6.52
CA HIS A 73 11.22 25.05 5.39
C HIS A 73 12.44 24.90 4.45
N GLU A 74 13.47 24.16 4.87
CA GLU A 74 14.64 23.84 4.05
C GLU A 74 14.45 22.53 3.24
N LEU A 75 13.32 21.84 3.42
CA LEU A 75 13.03 20.52 2.83
C LEU A 75 12.05 20.63 1.67
N SER A 76 12.23 19.78 0.65
CA SER A 76 11.18 19.53 -0.34
C SER A 76 9.95 18.85 0.27
N GLY A 77 8.78 18.92 -0.41
CA GLY A 77 7.57 18.25 0.08
C GLY A 77 7.75 16.76 0.33
N GLY A 78 8.46 16.06 -0.58
CA GLY A 78 8.77 14.64 -0.40
C GLY A 78 9.65 14.36 0.82
N MET A 79 10.63 15.22 1.10
CA MET A 79 11.46 15.11 2.30
C MET A 79 10.66 15.39 3.57
N GLN A 80 9.76 16.40 3.55
CA GLN A 80 8.86 16.66 4.67
C GLN A 80 7.94 15.47 4.97
N GLN A 81 7.45 14.80 3.91
CA GLN A 81 6.66 13.59 4.05
C GLN A 81 7.46 12.45 4.69
N ARG A 82 8.71 12.24 4.28
CA ARG A 82 9.61 11.25 4.90
C ARG A 82 9.86 11.57 6.38
N VAL A 83 10.01 12.84 6.74
CA VAL A 83 10.14 13.25 8.16
C VAL A 83 8.84 12.96 8.93
N GLY A 84 7.67 13.23 8.34
CA GLY A 84 6.37 12.90 8.93
C GLY A 84 6.20 11.40 9.19
N LEU A 85 6.61 10.57 8.23
CA LEU A 85 6.63 9.11 8.36
C LEU A 85 7.64 8.67 9.43
N ALA A 86 8.86 9.19 9.40
CA ALA A 86 9.89 8.91 10.39
C ALA A 86 9.43 9.23 11.82
N ARG A 87 8.77 10.38 12.01
CA ARG A 87 8.18 10.77 13.29
C ARG A 87 7.11 9.77 13.76
N ALA A 88 6.22 9.36 12.86
CA ALA A 88 5.18 8.38 13.20
C ALA A 88 5.77 7.02 13.61
N LEU A 89 6.91 6.64 13.04
CA LEU A 89 7.60 5.38 13.31
C LEU A 89 8.52 5.41 14.53
N ALA A 90 9.00 6.60 14.95
CA ALA A 90 10.01 6.75 16.00
C ALA A 90 9.59 6.12 17.33
N ALA A 91 8.30 6.10 17.61
CA ALA A 91 7.74 5.49 18.81
C ALA A 91 7.47 3.97 18.68
N ASP A 92 7.88 3.34 17.60
CA ASP A 92 7.64 1.92 17.29
C ASP A 92 6.17 1.50 17.49
N PRO A 93 5.19 2.14 16.82
CA PRO A 93 3.78 1.87 17.04
C PRO A 93 3.37 0.49 16.49
N GLU A 94 2.29 -0.09 17.03
CA GLU A 94 1.65 -1.29 16.49
C GLU A 94 0.79 -0.96 15.26
N PHE A 95 0.15 0.23 15.28
CA PHE A 95 -0.76 0.71 14.23
C PHE A 95 -0.24 2.03 13.64
N LEU A 96 -0.27 2.14 12.33
CA LEU A 96 0.06 3.35 11.61
C LEU A 96 -1.21 3.88 10.91
N LEU A 97 -1.64 5.06 11.30
CA LEU A 97 -2.74 5.77 10.65
C LEU A 97 -2.16 6.78 9.66
N MET A 98 -2.60 6.74 8.41
CA MET A 98 -2.12 7.64 7.37
C MET A 98 -3.32 8.33 6.72
N ASP A 99 -3.37 9.64 6.83
CA ASP A 99 -4.44 10.47 6.31
C ASP A 99 -3.94 11.21 5.06
N GLU A 100 -4.36 10.74 3.88
CA GLU A 100 -3.97 11.25 2.56
C GLU A 100 -2.46 11.57 2.44
N PRO A 101 -1.57 10.66 2.82
CA PRO A 101 -0.16 10.99 3.06
C PRO A 101 0.59 11.46 1.81
N PHE A 102 0.08 11.20 0.61
CA PHE A 102 0.76 11.55 -0.63
C PHE A 102 0.02 12.58 -1.49
N SER A 103 -1.12 13.11 -1.01
CA SER A 103 -1.96 14.03 -1.79
C SER A 103 -1.27 15.36 -2.14
N ALA A 104 -0.42 15.88 -1.25
CA ALA A 104 0.29 17.15 -1.41
C ALA A 104 1.54 17.05 -2.31
N LEU A 105 1.82 15.89 -2.93
CA LEU A 105 3.04 15.64 -3.70
C LEU A 105 2.76 15.61 -5.20
N ASP A 106 3.76 16.01 -5.99
CA ASP A 106 3.71 15.83 -7.43
C ASP A 106 3.67 14.35 -7.82
N PRO A 107 3.15 14.00 -9.02
CA PRO A 107 2.91 12.60 -9.40
C PRO A 107 4.17 11.71 -9.41
N LEU A 108 5.35 12.26 -9.73
CA LEU A 108 6.59 11.48 -9.80
C LEU A 108 7.06 11.10 -8.40
N ILE A 109 7.18 12.09 -7.51
CA ILE A 109 7.59 11.90 -6.11
C ILE A 109 6.57 11.03 -5.36
N ARG A 110 5.26 11.23 -5.62
CA ARG A 110 4.19 10.38 -5.07
C ARG A 110 4.42 8.91 -5.37
N ARG A 111 4.64 8.55 -6.64
CA ARG A 111 4.89 7.16 -7.07
C ARG A 111 6.15 6.58 -6.42
N GLN A 112 7.20 7.37 -6.30
CA GLN A 112 8.43 6.95 -5.66
C GLN A 112 8.19 6.64 -4.18
N LEU A 113 7.59 7.57 -3.42
CA LEU A 113 7.32 7.40 -1.99
C LEU A 113 6.32 6.26 -1.69
N GLN A 114 5.32 6.05 -2.55
CA GLN A 114 4.45 4.86 -2.44
C GLN A 114 5.24 3.57 -2.55
N SER A 115 6.17 3.48 -3.52
CA SER A 115 7.01 2.29 -3.70
C SER A 115 7.94 2.05 -2.51
N GLU A 116 8.51 3.11 -1.96
CA GLU A 116 9.36 3.07 -0.76
C GLU A 116 8.53 2.65 0.46
N PHE A 117 7.34 3.22 0.63
CA PHE A 117 6.43 2.85 1.71
C PHE A 117 6.03 1.37 1.65
N ILE A 118 5.72 0.83 0.46
CA ILE A 118 5.40 -0.60 0.28
C ILE A 118 6.58 -1.48 0.71
N LYS A 119 7.81 -1.12 0.34
CA LYS A 119 9.01 -1.84 0.77
C LYS A 119 9.18 -1.78 2.29
N LEU A 120 9.05 -0.60 2.86
CA LEU A 120 9.20 -0.35 4.29
C LEU A 120 8.11 -1.08 5.11
N SER A 121 6.86 -1.05 4.67
CA SER A 121 5.74 -1.71 5.37
C SER A 121 5.92 -3.23 5.45
N LYS A 122 6.47 -3.85 4.38
CA LYS A 122 6.80 -5.29 4.36
C LYS A 122 7.88 -5.65 5.39
N GLN A 123 8.87 -4.76 5.59
CA GLN A 123 9.95 -4.97 6.56
C GLN A 123 9.46 -4.80 8.00
N MET A 124 8.64 -3.77 8.24
CA MET A 124 8.19 -3.41 9.58
C MET A 124 7.07 -4.30 10.12
N LYS A 125 6.32 -4.99 9.27
CA LYS A 125 5.17 -5.83 9.64
C LYS A 125 4.14 -5.10 10.52
N LYS A 126 3.90 -3.81 10.26
CA LYS A 126 2.92 -2.98 11.00
C LYS A 126 1.54 -3.05 10.34
N THR A 127 0.50 -2.97 11.17
CA THR A 127 -0.86 -2.77 10.65
C THR A 127 -1.04 -1.31 10.27
N THR A 128 -1.33 -1.04 9.00
CA THR A 128 -1.54 0.33 8.50
C THR A 128 -3.00 0.52 8.10
N VAL A 129 -3.61 1.60 8.57
CA VAL A 129 -4.88 2.13 8.05
C VAL A 129 -4.53 3.35 7.21
N PHE A 130 -4.82 3.26 5.92
CA PHE A 130 -4.44 4.24 4.92
C PHE A 130 -5.71 4.86 4.33
N ILE A 131 -5.88 6.17 4.49
CA ILE A 131 -7.01 6.93 3.94
C ILE A 131 -6.53 7.65 2.69
N THR A 132 -7.28 7.48 1.61
CA THR A 132 -7.05 8.19 0.34
C THR A 132 -8.37 8.36 -0.41
N HIS A 133 -8.45 9.39 -1.25
CA HIS A 133 -9.51 9.56 -2.24
C HIS A 133 -9.12 9.03 -3.63
N ASP A 134 -7.87 8.55 -3.78
CA ASP A 134 -7.33 8.02 -5.03
C ASP A 134 -7.37 6.48 -4.99
N LEU A 135 -8.21 5.89 -5.85
CA LEU A 135 -8.38 4.44 -5.90
C LEU A 135 -7.14 3.72 -6.45
N ASP A 136 -6.43 4.32 -7.41
CA ASP A 136 -5.16 3.74 -7.92
C ASP A 136 -4.14 3.60 -6.79
N GLU A 137 -4.11 4.59 -5.89
CA GLU A 137 -3.28 4.55 -4.70
C GLU A 137 -3.72 3.44 -3.73
N ALA A 138 -5.03 3.34 -3.45
CA ALA A 138 -5.57 2.27 -2.60
C ALA A 138 -5.29 0.88 -3.17
N VAL A 139 -5.46 0.68 -4.46
CA VAL A 139 -5.16 -0.58 -5.18
C VAL A 139 -3.68 -0.93 -5.11
N ARG A 140 -2.80 0.08 -5.23
CA ARG A 140 -1.35 -0.14 -5.24
C ARG A 140 -0.78 -0.48 -3.87
N VAL A 141 -1.30 0.17 -2.82
CA VAL A 141 -0.73 0.11 -1.47
C VAL A 141 -1.48 -0.88 -0.58
N GLY A 142 -2.79 -1.00 -0.74
CA GLY A 142 -3.67 -1.73 0.16
C GLY A 142 -3.71 -3.24 -0.09
N HIS A 143 -3.65 -4.03 0.98
CA HIS A 143 -3.99 -5.46 0.92
C HIS A 143 -5.51 -5.67 0.92
N ARG A 144 -6.25 -4.78 1.57
CA ARG A 144 -7.70 -4.71 1.59
C ARG A 144 -8.14 -3.26 1.43
N ILE A 145 -9.25 -3.05 0.75
CA ILE A 145 -9.85 -1.74 0.49
C ILE A 145 -11.24 -1.73 1.12
N ALA A 146 -11.56 -0.65 1.83
CA ALA A 146 -12.91 -0.35 2.28
C ALA A 146 -13.40 0.89 1.53
N ILE A 147 -14.41 0.73 0.67
CA ILE A 147 -15.05 1.84 -0.02
C ILE A 147 -16.13 2.40 0.89
N MET A 148 -16.07 3.71 1.13
CA MET A 148 -17.00 4.42 2.01
C MET A 148 -17.81 5.47 1.23
N ARG A 149 -19.06 5.64 1.64
CA ARG A 149 -19.95 6.68 1.15
C ARG A 149 -20.87 7.14 2.29
N ASP A 150 -21.02 8.43 2.46
CA ASP A 150 -21.89 9.05 3.47
C ASP A 150 -21.65 8.49 4.90
N GLY A 151 -20.37 8.30 5.27
CA GLY A 151 -19.96 7.78 6.56
C GLY A 151 -20.20 6.28 6.78
N LYS A 152 -20.63 5.54 5.74
CA LYS A 152 -20.89 4.09 5.79
C LYS A 152 -19.92 3.34 4.90
N VAL A 153 -19.53 2.15 5.35
CA VAL A 153 -18.76 1.22 4.52
C VAL A 153 -19.73 0.52 3.56
N ILE A 154 -19.47 0.66 2.25
CA ILE A 154 -20.30 0.07 1.18
C ILE A 154 -19.76 -1.31 0.80
N GLN A 155 -18.44 -1.43 0.61
CA GLN A 155 -17.80 -2.69 0.27
C GLN A 155 -16.43 -2.78 0.92
N ILE A 156 -16.06 -3.98 1.37
CA ILE A 156 -14.70 -4.32 1.82
C ILE A 156 -14.24 -5.55 1.05
N GLY A 157 -13.03 -5.50 0.49
CA GLY A 157 -12.43 -6.64 -0.21
C GLY A 157 -10.96 -6.42 -0.51
N THR A 158 -10.35 -7.38 -1.15
CA THR A 158 -9.04 -7.19 -1.81
C THR A 158 -9.21 -6.24 -3.00
N PRO A 159 -8.14 -5.57 -3.48
CA PRO A 159 -8.21 -4.79 -4.72
C PRO A 159 -8.87 -5.54 -5.87
N GLU A 160 -8.55 -6.82 -6.01
CA GLU A 160 -9.11 -7.69 -7.05
C GLU A 160 -10.62 -7.92 -6.89
N GLU A 161 -11.08 -8.17 -5.66
CA GLU A 161 -12.52 -8.37 -5.38
C GLU A 161 -13.32 -7.10 -5.64
N ILE A 162 -12.78 -5.94 -5.26
CA ILE A 162 -13.43 -4.64 -5.49
C ILE A 162 -13.60 -4.36 -6.98
N VAL A 163 -12.54 -4.58 -7.78
CA VAL A 163 -12.54 -4.30 -9.22
C VAL A 163 -13.32 -5.35 -10.02
N ALA A 164 -13.25 -6.64 -9.63
CA ALA A 164 -13.91 -7.71 -10.35
C ALA A 164 -15.41 -7.83 -10.04
N ASN A 165 -15.82 -7.54 -8.80
CA ASN A 165 -17.17 -7.77 -8.30
C ASN A 165 -17.69 -6.55 -7.53
N PRO A 166 -17.92 -5.39 -8.18
CA PRO A 166 -18.48 -4.22 -7.52
C PRO A 166 -19.91 -4.56 -7.02
N VAL A 167 -20.20 -4.16 -5.76
CA VAL A 167 -21.49 -4.48 -5.11
C VAL A 167 -22.65 -3.67 -5.67
N ASP A 168 -22.38 -2.47 -6.15
CA ASP A 168 -23.38 -1.58 -6.73
C ASP A 168 -22.77 -0.67 -7.82
N LYS A 169 -23.62 0.17 -8.42
CA LYS A 169 -23.19 1.12 -9.45
C LYS A 169 -22.17 2.12 -8.94
N TYR A 170 -22.27 2.58 -7.70
CA TYR A 170 -21.32 3.54 -7.13
C TYR A 170 -19.90 2.95 -7.09
N VAL A 171 -19.77 1.70 -6.63
CA VAL A 171 -18.47 1.02 -6.61
C VAL A 171 -17.97 0.76 -8.03
N SER A 172 -18.87 0.37 -8.96
CA SER A 172 -18.54 0.17 -10.37
C SER A 172 -18.00 1.44 -11.01
N ASP A 173 -18.71 2.57 -10.85
CA ASP A 173 -18.30 3.87 -11.38
C ASP A 173 -16.96 4.33 -10.76
N PHE A 174 -16.76 4.07 -9.46
CA PHE A 174 -15.54 4.41 -8.74
C PHE A 174 -14.32 3.59 -9.20
N THR A 175 -14.54 2.37 -9.71
CA THR A 175 -13.48 1.47 -10.20
C THR A 175 -13.27 1.52 -11.71
N GLU A 176 -14.04 2.32 -12.45
CA GLU A 176 -14.06 2.34 -13.93
C GLU A 176 -12.68 2.64 -14.54
N ASP A 177 -11.95 3.61 -13.96
CA ASP A 177 -10.65 4.06 -14.46
C ASP A 177 -9.49 3.13 -14.07
N VAL A 178 -9.71 2.14 -13.19
CA VAL A 178 -8.64 1.22 -12.77
C VAL A 178 -8.31 0.22 -13.86
N PRO A 179 -7.06 0.18 -14.36
CA PRO A 179 -6.65 -0.79 -15.36
C PRO A 179 -6.76 -2.23 -14.84
N ARG A 180 -7.81 -2.95 -15.23
CA ARG A 180 -8.13 -4.30 -14.74
C ARG A 180 -6.96 -5.28 -14.84
N TYR A 181 -6.18 -5.21 -15.93
CA TYR A 181 -5.03 -6.09 -16.14
C TYR A 181 -3.92 -5.93 -15.09
N LYS A 182 -3.84 -4.77 -14.41
CA LYS A 182 -2.89 -4.56 -13.30
C LYS A 182 -3.36 -5.15 -11.97
N VAL A 183 -4.65 -5.40 -11.84
CA VAL A 183 -5.29 -5.80 -10.59
C VAL A 183 -5.68 -7.28 -10.61
N LEU A 184 -6.25 -7.76 -11.72
CA LEU A 184 -6.73 -9.12 -11.85
C LEU A 184 -5.59 -10.13 -11.96
N SER A 185 -5.81 -11.31 -11.39
CA SER A 185 -4.90 -12.46 -11.49
C SER A 185 -5.33 -13.45 -12.58
N ALA A 186 -4.41 -14.33 -12.99
CA ALA A 186 -4.67 -15.40 -13.93
C ALA A 186 -5.86 -16.26 -13.52
N GLY A 187 -5.97 -16.58 -12.22
CA GLY A 187 -7.04 -17.39 -11.67
C GLY A 187 -8.44 -16.78 -11.82
N LYS A 188 -8.55 -15.44 -11.96
CA LYS A 188 -9.84 -14.75 -12.15
C LYS A 188 -10.31 -14.67 -13.60
N VAL A 189 -9.37 -14.72 -14.55
CA VAL A 189 -9.65 -14.55 -15.98
C VAL A 189 -9.50 -15.83 -16.79
N MET A 190 -8.84 -16.87 -16.24
CA MET A 190 -8.63 -18.14 -16.89
C MET A 190 -9.96 -18.77 -17.35
N ARG A 191 -9.90 -19.56 -18.41
CA ARG A 191 -11.03 -20.42 -18.83
C ARG A 191 -10.77 -21.87 -18.42
N ALA A 192 -11.84 -22.68 -18.39
CA ALA A 192 -11.73 -24.11 -18.15
C ALA A 192 -10.83 -24.77 -19.19
N THR A 193 -10.02 -25.74 -18.76
CA THR A 193 -9.08 -26.44 -19.62
C THR A 193 -9.32 -27.96 -19.62
N LYS A 194 -8.96 -28.60 -20.73
CA LYS A 194 -8.86 -30.06 -20.85
C LYS A 194 -7.43 -30.55 -20.67
N GLN A 195 -6.46 -29.66 -20.51
CA GLN A 195 -5.05 -29.98 -20.32
C GLN A 195 -4.85 -30.71 -18.98
N LYS A 196 -4.12 -31.82 -19.01
CA LYS A 196 -3.81 -32.62 -17.82
C LYS A 196 -2.35 -32.50 -17.38
N SER A 197 -1.51 -31.87 -18.20
CA SER A 197 -0.08 -31.68 -17.96
C SER A 197 0.40 -30.36 -18.53
N ILE A 198 1.49 -29.85 -18.01
CA ILE A 198 2.16 -28.65 -18.50
C ILE A 198 2.87 -29.02 -19.81
N PRO A 199 2.68 -28.26 -20.91
CA PRO A 199 3.37 -28.50 -22.18
C PRO A 199 4.91 -28.42 -22.02
N LYS A 200 5.63 -29.26 -22.75
CA LYS A 200 7.08 -29.28 -22.67
C LYS A 200 7.67 -27.95 -23.12
N GLY A 201 8.58 -27.39 -22.34
CA GLY A 201 9.22 -26.10 -22.65
C GLY A 201 8.49 -24.86 -22.12
N TYR A 202 7.41 -25.02 -21.38
CA TYR A 202 6.70 -23.91 -20.74
C TYR A 202 6.67 -24.08 -19.24
N ASP A 203 6.79 -22.94 -18.52
CA ASP A 203 6.59 -22.89 -17.09
C ASP A 203 5.09 -22.71 -16.77
N PRO A 204 4.60 -23.27 -15.65
CA PRO A 204 3.22 -23.09 -15.25
C PRO A 204 2.96 -21.65 -14.82
N ILE A 205 1.82 -21.09 -15.25
CA ILE A 205 1.34 -19.82 -14.76
C ILE A 205 0.66 -20.08 -13.40
N LEU A 206 1.06 -19.34 -12.37
CA LEU A 206 0.41 -19.43 -11.06
C LEU A 206 -0.95 -18.66 -11.08
N ASP A 207 -1.94 -19.19 -10.37
CA ASP A 207 -3.28 -18.60 -10.29
C ASP A 207 -3.30 -17.17 -9.73
N ASN A 208 -2.33 -16.83 -8.87
CA ASN A 208 -2.15 -15.50 -8.30
C ASN A 208 -1.25 -14.55 -9.12
N ALA A 209 -0.70 -15.01 -10.26
CA ALA A 209 0.10 -14.16 -11.14
C ALA A 209 -0.78 -13.05 -11.73
N LYS A 210 -0.31 -11.79 -11.66
CA LYS A 210 -1.01 -10.64 -12.23
C LYS A 210 -0.97 -10.65 -13.76
N ILE A 211 -2.06 -10.21 -14.39
CA ILE A 211 -2.18 -10.23 -15.86
C ILE A 211 -1.11 -9.40 -16.53
N ASP A 212 -0.73 -8.25 -15.96
CA ASP A 212 0.32 -7.40 -16.50
C ASP A 212 1.68 -8.12 -16.64
N SER A 213 2.00 -9.01 -15.70
CA SER A 213 3.23 -9.84 -15.77
C SER A 213 3.16 -10.96 -16.78
N LEU A 214 1.97 -11.27 -17.32
CA LEU A 214 1.74 -12.35 -18.27
C LEU A 214 1.60 -11.88 -19.72
N ILE A 215 1.57 -10.57 -19.95
CA ILE A 215 1.35 -9.98 -21.29
C ILE A 215 2.38 -10.53 -22.29
N ASP A 216 3.67 -10.38 -21.98
CA ASP A 216 4.76 -10.80 -22.88
C ASP A 216 4.77 -12.34 -23.04
N ILE A 217 4.60 -13.07 -21.93
CA ILE A 217 4.59 -14.54 -21.92
C ILE A 217 3.47 -15.09 -22.83
N CYS A 218 2.26 -14.51 -22.73
CA CYS A 218 1.14 -14.95 -23.56
C CYS A 218 1.17 -14.39 -24.99
N ALA A 219 1.87 -13.26 -25.22
CA ALA A 219 2.07 -12.72 -26.56
C ALA A 219 3.01 -13.59 -27.39
N ASP A 220 4.04 -14.16 -26.77
CA ASP A 220 5.06 -15.00 -27.42
C ASP A 220 4.64 -16.49 -27.50
N SER A 221 3.51 -16.86 -26.90
CA SER A 221 3.02 -18.25 -26.90
C SER A 221 1.98 -18.49 -28.00
N ASP A 222 2.21 -19.51 -28.81
CA ASP A 222 1.26 -20.00 -29.82
C ASP A 222 0.15 -20.91 -29.23
N ILE A 223 0.26 -21.26 -27.95
CA ILE A 223 -0.67 -22.18 -27.28
C ILE A 223 -1.26 -21.54 -26.02
N ALA A 224 -2.40 -22.05 -25.59
CA ALA A 224 -2.93 -21.70 -24.28
C ALA A 224 -2.10 -22.32 -23.17
N LEU A 225 -1.67 -21.51 -22.22
CA LEU A 225 -0.81 -21.90 -21.11
C LEU A 225 -1.63 -22.35 -19.90
N PRO A 226 -1.31 -23.46 -19.23
CA PRO A 226 -2.03 -23.92 -18.07
C PRO A 226 -1.81 -23.01 -16.86
N VAL A 227 -2.89 -22.72 -16.15
CA VAL A 227 -2.88 -22.01 -14.87
C VAL A 227 -2.96 -23.04 -13.75
N THR A 228 -2.02 -22.97 -12.82
CA THR A 228 -1.89 -23.90 -11.71
C THR A 228 -2.12 -23.20 -10.36
N CYS A 229 -2.67 -23.95 -9.42
CA CYS A 229 -2.80 -23.49 -8.04
C CYS A 229 -1.40 -23.29 -7.41
N ASN A 230 -1.13 -22.11 -6.88
CA ASN A 230 0.17 -21.75 -6.27
C ASN A 230 0.50 -22.58 -5.02
N HIS A 231 -0.49 -23.24 -4.39
CA HIS A 231 -0.30 -24.06 -3.20
C HIS A 231 -0.16 -25.56 -3.51
N THR A 232 -0.92 -26.05 -4.52
CA THR A 232 -1.03 -27.50 -4.78
C THR A 232 -0.39 -27.93 -6.10
N GLY A 233 -0.04 -26.99 -6.97
CA GLY A 233 0.45 -27.26 -8.32
C GLY A 233 -0.59 -27.86 -9.28
N LYS A 234 -1.85 -28.05 -8.82
CA LYS A 234 -2.92 -28.62 -9.65
C LYS A 234 -3.35 -27.64 -10.74
N ILE A 235 -3.54 -28.15 -11.97
CA ILE A 235 -4.07 -27.34 -13.08
C ILE A 235 -5.52 -26.95 -12.79
N LEU A 236 -5.81 -25.65 -12.82
CA LEU A 236 -7.13 -25.05 -12.56
C LEU A 236 -7.83 -24.61 -13.85
N GLY A 237 -7.05 -24.16 -14.83
CA GLY A 237 -7.56 -23.62 -16.07
C GLY A 237 -6.44 -23.33 -17.06
N GLU A 238 -6.73 -22.53 -18.08
CA GLU A 238 -5.75 -22.09 -19.07
C GLU A 238 -5.96 -20.62 -19.43
N ILE A 239 -4.89 -19.96 -19.86
CA ILE A 239 -4.87 -18.58 -20.32
C ILE A 239 -4.15 -18.48 -21.66
N ASP A 240 -4.63 -17.60 -22.54
CA ASP A 240 -4.00 -17.32 -23.83
C ASP A 240 -4.03 -15.81 -24.14
N ARG A 241 -3.44 -15.45 -25.27
CA ARG A 241 -3.40 -14.07 -25.76
C ARG A 241 -4.80 -13.43 -25.85
N SER A 242 -5.84 -14.20 -26.23
CA SER A 242 -7.20 -13.66 -26.40
C SER A 242 -7.84 -13.28 -25.07
N ILE A 243 -7.54 -14.05 -24.01
CA ILE A 243 -8.00 -13.77 -22.64
C ILE A 243 -7.29 -12.51 -22.10
N ILE A 244 -5.97 -12.40 -22.28
CA ILE A 244 -5.20 -11.21 -21.91
C ILE A 244 -5.75 -9.97 -22.61
N MET A 245 -5.94 -10.01 -23.93
CA MET A 245 -6.49 -8.89 -24.70
C MET A 245 -7.90 -8.49 -24.25
N LYS A 246 -8.76 -9.46 -23.91
CA LYS A 246 -10.06 -9.15 -23.31
C LYS A 246 -9.94 -8.48 -21.97
N ALA A 247 -9.05 -8.96 -21.09
CA ALA A 247 -8.81 -8.35 -19.77
C ALA A 247 -8.26 -6.92 -19.87
N MET A 248 -7.46 -6.63 -20.91
CA MET A 248 -6.94 -5.28 -21.17
C MET A 248 -8.03 -4.34 -21.74
N ASN A 249 -8.94 -4.86 -22.57
CA ASN A 249 -9.95 -4.08 -23.27
C ASN A 249 -11.30 -4.01 -22.53
N SER A 250 -11.51 -4.81 -21.48
CA SER A 250 -12.74 -4.76 -20.70
C SER A 250 -12.80 -3.46 -19.89
N ARG A 251 -13.36 -2.43 -20.51
CA ARG A 251 -14.04 -1.35 -19.79
C ARG A 251 -15.30 -1.97 -19.19
N SER A 252 -15.57 -1.67 -17.92
CA SER A 252 -16.75 -2.15 -17.18
C SER A 252 -18.04 -1.86 -17.90
#